data_c73ffe94015a60a15d8a4ce43eb18bc0
#
_entry.id   c73ffe94015a60a15d8a4ce43eb18bc0
#
_cell.length_a   1.000
_cell.length_b   1.000
_cell.length_c   1.000
_cell.angle_alpha   90.00
_cell.angle_beta   90.00
_cell.angle_gamma   90.00
#
_symmetry.space_group_name_H-M   'P 1'
#
loop_
_entity.id
_entity.type
_entity.pdbx_description
1 polymer ?
#
loop_
_entity_poly.entity_id
_entity_poly.type
_entity_poly.pdbx_seq_one_letter_code
_entity_poly.pdbx_strand_id
1 'polypeptide(L)'
;VEIGKQASTRLILFGLLLGLLVSSLNQTITVTAMTTTVQELGGISLFGWTLSIYMLMSTASMPIYGKLADLCGRKSTYLLGMVLFLLGSSLCGMAGNMTHLIVFRGIQGLGAGSMLPVALAIVGDLFPPERRDKPQFMLVSVFGLASILGPALGGFLTELLSWHWLCFVSLPFGVAAICLLAIGYRENRNKHKLIIDWPGAITLCGSVIAILLALVLGDAGKQTEGMLAGFYGLGGILLGLFLWMESQGKAPILPLALFRHRLVSSASVVSFFVSAGMFGAIPFVPFFLHEVQGVSPALAGAMVIPYMLAYFVGNVVSRRLMSRFTYRQMVLTSLLIIGVGFGLLSMIDTQTTLQTVATYMIVAGLGAGQLMPVLKTAMQSAVSKQHSGSFPSLFGLVRSMGSTIGVSLRGLLIYVQPDHSLGIEREQVFTLVFFFVIMALLAALFLGKAQLVRGDSSELQSLQARRSLQ
;
A
#
# COMPACT_ATOMS: atom_id res chain seq x y z
N VAL A 1 8.00 18.34 32.68
CA VAL A 1 7.60 16.96 32.28
C VAL A 1 6.91 16.96 30.92
N GLU A 2 6.07 17.94 30.56
CA GLU A 2 5.39 18.03 29.25
C GLU A 2 6.34 18.33 28.10
N ILE A 3 7.33 19.18 28.29
CA ILE A 3 8.32 19.54 27.24
C ILE A 3 9.13 18.31 26.81
N GLY A 4 9.55 17.46 27.74
CA GLY A 4 10.27 16.22 27.43
C GLY A 4 9.42 15.18 26.67
N LYS A 5 8.11 15.10 26.95
CA LYS A 5 7.16 14.22 26.21
C LYS A 5 6.94 14.70 24.78
N GLN A 6 6.83 16.00 24.55
CA GLN A 6 6.64 16.55 23.21
C GLN A 6 7.89 16.42 22.34
N ALA A 7 9.08 16.62 22.89
CA ALA A 7 10.34 16.41 22.18
C ALA A 7 10.52 14.94 21.76
N SER A 8 10.22 14.00 22.65
CA SER A 8 10.25 12.57 22.37
C SER A 8 9.27 12.18 21.24
N THR A 9 8.04 12.71 21.26
CA THR A 9 7.03 12.42 20.23
C THR A 9 7.44 12.92 18.84
N ARG A 10 8.07 14.10 18.75
CA ARG A 10 8.59 14.62 17.46
C ARG A 10 9.73 13.76 16.92
N LEU A 11 10.66 13.33 17.78
CA LEU A 11 11.75 12.44 17.40
C LEU A 11 11.25 11.10 16.87
N ILE A 12 10.25 10.52 17.54
CA ILE A 12 9.64 9.27 17.11
C ILE A 12 8.97 9.44 15.75
N LEU A 13 8.17 10.48 15.58
CA LEU A 13 7.49 10.76 14.31
C LEU A 13 8.50 10.97 13.18
N PHE A 14 9.58 11.69 13.43
CA PHE A 14 10.66 11.88 12.44
C PHE A 14 11.35 10.56 12.09
N GLY A 15 11.63 9.70 13.08
CA GLY A 15 12.19 8.36 12.83
C GLY A 15 11.26 7.47 11.99
N LEU A 16 9.94 7.51 12.26
CA LEU A 16 8.94 6.79 11.44
C LEU A 16 8.86 7.31 10.01
N LEU A 17 8.87 8.64 9.83
CA LEU A 17 8.88 9.28 8.52
C LEU A 17 10.13 8.92 7.72
N LEU A 18 11.29 8.96 8.37
CA LEU A 18 12.56 8.62 7.77
C LEU A 18 12.61 7.16 7.33
N GLY A 19 12.16 6.22 8.17
CA GLY A 19 12.08 4.81 7.82
C GLY A 19 11.15 4.52 6.65
N LEU A 20 9.96 5.15 6.64
CA LEU A 20 9.04 5.05 5.52
C LEU A 20 9.60 5.69 4.25
N LEU A 21 10.28 6.82 4.35
CA LEU A 21 10.92 7.48 3.22
C LEU A 21 11.95 6.57 2.57
N VAL A 22 12.82 5.96 3.36
CA VAL A 22 13.85 5.02 2.89
C VAL A 22 13.22 3.83 2.16
N SER A 23 12.20 3.21 2.74
CA SER A 23 11.50 2.09 2.12
C SER A 23 10.80 2.48 0.82
N SER A 24 10.14 3.64 0.80
CA SER A 24 9.40 4.13 -0.37
C SER A 24 10.34 4.60 -1.48
N LEU A 25 11.42 5.29 -1.14
CA LEU A 25 12.46 5.70 -2.09
C LEU A 25 13.11 4.48 -2.74
N ASN A 26 13.47 3.47 -1.96
CA ASN A 26 14.09 2.25 -2.49
C ASN A 26 13.20 1.57 -3.54
N GLN A 27 11.88 1.58 -3.34
CA GLN A 27 10.93 1.03 -4.30
C GLN A 27 10.92 1.81 -5.63
N THR A 28 10.95 3.14 -5.58
CA THR A 28 10.86 3.99 -6.78
C THR A 28 12.21 4.16 -7.49
N ILE A 29 13.29 4.27 -6.74
CA ILE A 29 14.67 4.36 -7.25
C ILE A 29 15.04 3.09 -8.05
N THR A 30 14.65 1.92 -7.58
CA THR A 30 14.97 0.66 -8.26
C THR A 30 14.41 0.60 -9.68
N VAL A 31 13.23 1.17 -9.90
CA VAL A 31 12.62 1.17 -11.25
C VAL A 31 13.51 1.89 -12.26
N THR A 32 14.10 3.01 -11.87
CA THR A 32 14.98 3.81 -12.75
C THR A 32 16.38 3.22 -12.94
N ALA A 33 16.91 2.59 -11.90
CA ALA A 33 18.24 1.95 -11.97
C ALA A 33 18.23 0.61 -12.69
N MET A 34 17.06 0.04 -12.94
CA MET A 34 16.94 -1.35 -13.39
C MET A 34 17.48 -1.57 -14.80
N THR A 35 17.39 -0.58 -15.69
CA THR A 35 18.00 -0.65 -17.03
C THR A 35 19.49 -0.89 -16.95
N THR A 36 20.21 -0.12 -16.15
CA THR A 36 21.66 -0.25 -15.93
C THR A 36 21.99 -1.57 -15.22
N THR A 37 21.18 -1.95 -14.22
CA THR A 37 21.36 -3.21 -13.49
C THR A 37 21.25 -4.43 -14.41
N VAL A 38 20.28 -4.43 -15.35
CA VAL A 38 20.11 -5.52 -16.33
C VAL A 38 21.27 -5.56 -17.33
N GLN A 39 21.79 -4.43 -17.73
CA GLN A 39 22.97 -4.37 -18.63
C GLN A 39 24.20 -5.00 -17.96
N GLU A 40 24.39 -4.81 -16.66
CA GLU A 40 25.55 -5.31 -15.93
C GLU A 40 25.39 -6.78 -15.49
N LEU A 41 24.26 -7.15 -14.89
CA LEU A 41 24.01 -8.50 -14.35
C LEU A 41 23.44 -9.49 -15.39
N GLY A 42 23.00 -9.01 -16.55
CA GLY A 42 22.28 -9.79 -17.53
C GLY A 42 20.86 -10.16 -17.06
N GLY A 43 20.19 -11.05 -17.81
CA GLY A 43 18.91 -11.63 -17.38
C GLY A 43 17.70 -10.68 -17.51
N ILE A 44 17.55 -10.01 -18.64
CA ILE A 44 16.43 -9.11 -18.94
C ILE A 44 15.05 -9.75 -18.71
N SER A 45 14.93 -11.06 -18.95
CA SER A 45 13.71 -11.83 -18.69
C SER A 45 13.32 -11.92 -17.21
N LEU A 46 14.25 -11.64 -16.32
CA LEU A 46 14.07 -11.66 -14.87
C LEU A 46 13.80 -10.25 -14.28
N PHE A 47 13.80 -9.21 -15.13
CA PHE A 47 13.59 -7.82 -14.72
C PHE A 47 12.32 -7.62 -13.88
N GLY A 48 11.18 -8.12 -14.38
CA GLY A 48 9.89 -8.01 -13.68
C GLY A 48 9.89 -8.68 -12.30
N TRP A 49 10.68 -9.76 -12.15
CA TRP A 49 10.79 -10.49 -10.89
C TRP A 49 11.39 -9.68 -9.75
N THR A 50 12.36 -8.82 -10.04
CA THR A 50 13.02 -8.00 -9.00
C THR A 50 12.07 -7.01 -8.33
N LEU A 51 11.11 -6.48 -9.07
CA LEU A 51 10.08 -5.58 -8.56
C LEU A 51 8.94 -6.36 -7.89
N SER A 52 8.48 -7.42 -8.58
CA SER A 52 7.36 -8.23 -8.11
C SER A 52 7.64 -8.94 -6.80
N ILE A 53 8.83 -9.54 -6.62
CA ILE A 53 9.17 -10.28 -5.40
C ILE A 53 9.21 -9.37 -4.17
N TYR A 54 9.70 -8.14 -4.31
CA TYR A 54 9.69 -7.16 -3.23
C TYR A 54 8.26 -6.83 -2.78
N MET A 55 7.38 -6.52 -3.73
CA MET A 55 5.97 -6.21 -3.43
C MET A 55 5.24 -7.42 -2.84
N LEU A 56 5.49 -8.60 -3.40
CA LEU A 56 4.92 -9.86 -2.95
C LEU A 56 5.26 -10.13 -1.48
N MET A 57 6.56 -10.11 -1.15
CA MET A 57 7.04 -10.38 0.19
C MET A 57 6.60 -9.31 1.19
N SER A 58 6.58 -8.03 0.77
CA SER A 58 6.07 -6.93 1.59
C SER A 58 4.59 -7.10 1.91
N THR A 59 3.77 -7.44 0.91
CA THR A 59 2.33 -7.65 1.08
C THR A 59 2.03 -8.86 1.95
N ALA A 60 2.70 -10.00 1.70
CA ALA A 60 2.50 -11.24 2.43
C ALA A 60 2.91 -11.12 3.92
N SER A 61 3.96 -10.36 4.23
CA SER A 61 4.43 -10.18 5.60
C SER A 61 3.61 -9.17 6.41
N MET A 62 2.85 -8.28 5.78
CA MET A 62 2.10 -7.20 6.44
C MET A 62 1.16 -7.68 7.56
N PRO A 63 0.34 -8.75 7.38
CA PRO A 63 -0.53 -9.25 8.43
C PRO A 63 0.25 -9.85 9.61
N ILE A 64 1.38 -10.50 9.31
CA ILE A 64 2.25 -11.07 10.33
C ILE A 64 2.79 -9.98 11.24
N TYR A 65 3.29 -8.89 10.64
CA TYR A 65 3.80 -7.76 11.43
C TYR A 65 2.71 -7.04 12.22
N GLY A 66 1.49 -6.97 11.70
CA GLY A 66 0.35 -6.45 12.46
C GLY A 66 0.15 -7.24 13.75
N LYS A 67 0.11 -8.57 13.65
CA LYS A 67 -0.05 -9.45 14.81
C LYS A 67 1.19 -9.48 15.72
N LEU A 68 2.38 -9.50 15.12
CA LEU A 68 3.64 -9.47 15.86
C LEU A 68 3.79 -8.17 16.68
N ALA A 69 3.32 -7.04 16.15
CA ALA A 69 3.32 -5.77 16.85
C ALA A 69 2.42 -5.79 18.11
N ASP A 70 1.29 -6.49 18.04
CA ASP A 70 0.40 -6.63 19.19
C ASP A 70 0.99 -7.58 20.26
N LEU A 71 1.81 -8.56 19.88
CA LEU A 71 2.38 -9.60 20.75
C LEU A 71 3.74 -9.23 21.34
N CYS A 72 4.68 -8.92 20.45
CA CYS A 72 6.08 -8.65 20.83
C CYS A 72 6.33 -7.17 21.12
N GLY A 73 5.31 -6.35 20.81
CA GLY A 73 5.40 -4.92 20.95
C GLY A 73 5.73 -4.21 19.64
N ARG A 74 5.20 -3.01 19.48
CA ARG A 74 5.29 -2.23 18.23
C ARG A 74 6.71 -1.76 17.95
N LYS A 75 7.47 -1.39 19.00
CA LYS A 75 8.87 -1.01 18.89
C LYS A 75 9.72 -2.14 18.33
N SER A 76 9.69 -3.28 18.99
CA SER A 76 10.50 -4.45 18.63
C SER A 76 10.18 -4.92 17.22
N THR A 77 8.91 -4.93 16.85
CA THR A 77 8.43 -5.33 15.53
C THR A 77 8.88 -4.38 14.43
N TYR A 78 8.79 -3.05 14.65
CA TYR A 78 9.27 -2.06 13.69
C TYR A 78 10.78 -2.16 13.49
N LEU A 79 11.55 -2.28 14.60
CA LEU A 79 13.01 -2.41 14.55
C LEU A 79 13.44 -3.68 13.82
N LEU A 80 12.77 -4.82 14.09
CA LEU A 80 13.03 -6.08 13.38
C LEU A 80 12.82 -5.91 11.87
N GLY A 81 11.70 -5.34 11.46
CA GLY A 81 11.42 -5.12 10.04
C GLY A 81 12.42 -4.17 9.38
N MET A 82 12.82 -3.10 10.09
CA MET A 82 13.83 -2.17 9.58
C MET A 82 15.20 -2.85 9.43
N VAL A 83 15.61 -3.67 10.40
CA VAL A 83 16.86 -4.43 10.30
C VAL A 83 16.82 -5.40 9.12
N LEU A 84 15.74 -6.15 8.94
CA LEU A 84 15.57 -7.04 7.78
C LEU A 84 15.60 -6.26 6.46
N PHE A 85 14.96 -5.10 6.41
CA PHE A 85 14.98 -4.23 5.23
C PHE A 85 16.40 -3.76 4.89
N LEU A 86 17.17 -3.29 5.87
CA LEU A 86 18.53 -2.83 5.68
C LEU A 86 19.49 -3.97 5.32
N LEU A 87 19.34 -5.15 5.93
CA LEU A 87 20.08 -6.35 5.54
C LEU A 87 19.80 -6.71 4.09
N GLY A 88 18.52 -6.79 3.69
CA GLY A 88 18.15 -7.04 2.29
C GLY A 88 18.71 -5.98 1.34
N SER A 89 18.70 -4.70 1.74
CA SER A 89 19.28 -3.61 0.95
C SER A 89 20.78 -3.75 0.78
N SER A 90 21.50 -4.06 1.86
CA SER A 90 22.96 -4.32 1.80
C SER A 90 23.30 -5.47 0.87
N LEU A 91 22.57 -6.58 0.99
CA LEU A 91 22.74 -7.75 0.14
C LEU A 91 22.43 -7.45 -1.33
N CYS A 92 21.39 -6.64 -1.63
CA CYS A 92 21.11 -6.19 -2.99
C CYS A 92 22.29 -5.43 -3.61
N GLY A 93 22.93 -4.55 -2.84
CA GLY A 93 24.12 -3.84 -3.28
C GLY A 93 25.36 -4.72 -3.49
N MET A 94 25.31 -5.98 -3.04
CA MET A 94 26.40 -6.96 -3.22
C MET A 94 26.02 -8.08 -4.23
N ALA A 95 24.91 -7.93 -4.95
CA ALA A 95 24.41 -8.97 -5.86
C ALA A 95 25.34 -9.12 -7.07
N GLY A 96 25.86 -10.31 -7.29
CA GLY A 96 26.72 -10.64 -8.43
C GLY A 96 25.97 -11.24 -9.63
N ASN A 97 24.66 -11.44 -9.53
CA ASN A 97 23.79 -11.89 -10.62
C ASN A 97 22.32 -11.56 -10.32
N MET A 98 21.47 -11.66 -11.34
CA MET A 98 20.06 -11.31 -11.24
C MET A 98 19.30 -12.20 -10.23
N THR A 99 19.64 -13.47 -10.12
CA THR A 99 18.99 -14.39 -9.15
C THR A 99 19.30 -13.99 -7.71
N HIS A 100 20.55 -13.63 -7.41
CA HIS A 100 20.91 -13.09 -6.09
C HIS A 100 20.12 -11.83 -5.78
N LEU A 101 20.01 -10.92 -6.75
CA LEU A 101 19.24 -9.69 -6.58
C LEU A 101 17.78 -9.97 -6.26
N ILE A 102 17.14 -10.93 -6.95
CA ILE A 102 15.74 -11.33 -6.69
C ILE A 102 15.59 -11.86 -5.26
N VAL A 103 16.46 -12.79 -4.84
CA VAL A 103 16.39 -13.35 -3.47
C VAL A 103 16.56 -12.27 -2.41
N PHE A 104 17.53 -11.38 -2.59
CA PHE A 104 17.81 -10.29 -1.65
C PHE A 104 16.70 -9.24 -1.62
N ARG A 105 16.07 -8.99 -2.76
CA ARG A 105 14.84 -8.19 -2.86
C ARG A 105 13.67 -8.82 -2.10
N GLY A 106 13.57 -10.14 -2.09
CA GLY A 106 12.59 -10.85 -1.27
C GLY A 106 12.80 -10.59 0.24
N ILE A 107 14.05 -10.69 0.71
CA ILE A 107 14.41 -10.36 2.11
C ILE A 107 14.09 -8.92 2.44
N GLN A 108 14.45 -8.00 1.54
CA GLN A 108 14.16 -6.57 1.70
C GLN A 108 12.65 -6.30 1.76
N GLY A 109 11.88 -6.96 0.90
CA GLY A 109 10.41 -6.89 0.89
C GLY A 109 9.80 -7.38 2.20
N LEU A 110 10.28 -8.50 2.75
CA LEU A 110 9.85 -8.97 4.08
C LEU A 110 9.99 -7.88 5.14
N GLY A 111 11.12 -7.17 5.18
CA GLY A 111 11.32 -6.06 6.11
C GLY A 111 10.37 -4.89 5.86
N ALA A 112 10.16 -4.52 4.59
CA ALA A 112 9.31 -3.40 4.17
C ALA A 112 7.85 -3.54 4.61
N GLY A 113 7.32 -4.77 4.67
CA GLY A 113 5.95 -5.04 5.07
C GLY A 113 5.59 -4.58 6.50
N SER A 114 6.57 -4.37 7.38
CA SER A 114 6.36 -3.85 8.73
C SER A 114 6.17 -2.33 8.77
N MET A 115 6.77 -1.59 7.83
CA MET A 115 7.00 -0.16 7.94
C MET A 115 5.71 0.63 8.13
N LEU A 116 4.77 0.53 7.20
CA LEU A 116 3.54 1.35 7.25
C LEU A 116 2.56 0.88 8.33
N PRO A 117 2.19 -0.41 8.45
CA PRO A 117 1.17 -0.82 9.42
C PRO A 117 1.64 -0.61 10.86
N VAL A 118 2.90 -0.91 11.17
CA VAL A 118 3.44 -0.72 12.52
C VAL A 118 3.63 0.76 12.84
N ALA A 119 4.07 1.59 11.86
CA ALA A 119 4.15 3.04 12.05
C ALA A 119 2.78 3.66 12.36
N LEU A 120 1.73 3.25 11.63
CA LEU A 120 0.36 3.69 11.90
C LEU A 120 -0.13 3.26 13.29
N ALA A 121 0.25 2.06 13.72
CA ALA A 121 -0.06 1.56 15.06
C ALA A 121 0.67 2.36 16.14
N ILE A 122 1.96 2.69 15.96
CA ILE A 122 2.74 3.54 16.89
C ILE A 122 2.11 4.94 16.99
N VAL A 123 1.72 5.54 15.86
CA VAL A 123 1.01 6.83 15.87
C VAL A 123 -0.33 6.72 16.61
N GLY A 124 -1.01 5.57 16.50
CA GLY A 124 -2.22 5.28 17.26
C GLY A 124 -2.02 5.27 18.78
N ASP A 125 -0.82 4.89 19.27
CA ASP A 125 -0.48 4.92 20.70
C ASP A 125 -0.05 6.31 21.19
N LEU A 126 0.67 7.04 20.34
CA LEU A 126 1.26 8.33 20.71
C LEU A 126 0.24 9.46 20.72
N PHE A 127 -0.80 9.38 19.90
CA PHE A 127 -1.75 10.46 19.72
C PHE A 127 -3.18 10.04 20.08
N PRO A 128 -3.95 10.90 20.78
CA PRO A 128 -5.36 10.67 21.01
C PRO A 128 -6.13 10.68 19.68
N PRO A 129 -7.30 10.02 19.58
CA PRO A 129 -8.04 9.84 18.33
C PRO A 129 -8.22 11.13 17.51
N GLU A 130 -8.48 12.25 18.18
CA GLU A 130 -8.77 13.57 17.58
C GLU A 130 -7.54 14.19 16.91
N ARG A 131 -6.32 13.75 17.29
CA ARG A 131 -5.04 14.31 16.80
C ARG A 131 -4.23 13.34 15.93
N ARG A 132 -4.74 12.13 15.66
CA ARG A 132 -4.04 11.09 14.86
C ARG A 132 -3.95 11.40 13.38
N ASP A 133 -4.92 12.13 12.87
CA ASP A 133 -5.08 12.34 11.43
C ASP A 133 -3.88 13.01 10.77
N LYS A 134 -3.35 14.07 11.41
CA LYS A 134 -2.22 14.80 10.86
C LYS A 134 -0.93 13.95 10.79
N PRO A 135 -0.50 13.28 11.88
CA PRO A 135 0.64 12.37 11.80
C PRO A 135 0.45 11.20 10.83
N GLN A 136 -0.72 10.56 10.80
CA GLN A 136 -1.01 9.48 9.85
C GLN A 136 -0.96 9.97 8.41
N PHE A 137 -1.48 11.16 8.15
CA PHE A 137 -1.38 11.78 6.84
C PHE A 137 0.09 12.02 6.44
N MET A 138 0.92 12.54 7.35
CA MET A 138 2.36 12.75 7.09
C MET A 138 3.04 11.44 6.69
N LEU A 139 2.75 10.33 7.41
CA LEU A 139 3.30 9.01 7.06
C LEU A 139 2.91 8.55 5.64
N VAL A 140 1.65 8.74 5.26
CA VAL A 140 1.19 8.35 3.91
C VAL A 140 1.75 9.27 2.83
N SER A 141 1.92 10.56 3.12
CA SER A 141 2.46 11.56 2.17
C SER A 141 3.90 11.28 1.76
N VAL A 142 4.65 10.53 2.58
CA VAL A 142 6.02 10.12 2.26
C VAL A 142 6.09 9.32 0.96
N PHE A 143 5.09 8.51 0.65
CA PHE A 143 5.03 7.78 -0.62
C PHE A 143 4.95 8.71 -1.83
N GLY A 144 4.17 9.79 -1.73
CA GLY A 144 4.11 10.82 -2.77
C GLY A 144 5.45 11.52 -2.96
N LEU A 145 6.10 11.89 -1.85
CA LEU A 145 7.43 12.50 -1.91
C LEU A 145 8.48 11.55 -2.52
N ALA A 146 8.46 10.28 -2.14
CA ALA A 146 9.34 9.26 -2.69
C ALA A 146 9.11 9.02 -4.19
N SER A 147 7.86 9.11 -4.66
CA SER A 147 7.54 8.96 -6.08
C SER A 147 8.12 10.09 -6.95
N ILE A 148 8.30 11.28 -6.36
CA ILE A 148 8.92 12.42 -7.03
C ILE A 148 10.44 12.34 -6.97
N LEU A 149 10.97 12.13 -5.76
CA LEU A 149 12.41 12.13 -5.52
C LEU A 149 13.10 10.86 -6.06
N GLY A 150 12.38 9.73 -6.09
CA GLY A 150 12.94 8.44 -6.46
C GLY A 150 13.56 8.41 -7.85
N PRO A 151 12.82 8.74 -8.92
CA PRO A 151 13.37 8.75 -10.28
C PRO A 151 14.53 9.73 -10.44
N ALA A 152 14.42 10.93 -9.85
CA ALA A 152 15.48 11.93 -9.92
C ALA A 152 16.77 11.47 -9.21
N LEU A 153 16.65 10.96 -7.98
CA LEU A 153 17.78 10.42 -7.23
C LEU A 153 18.32 9.13 -7.86
N GLY A 154 17.42 8.28 -8.40
CA GLY A 154 17.80 7.05 -9.07
C GLY A 154 18.66 7.31 -10.30
N GLY A 155 18.23 8.18 -11.20
CA GLY A 155 18.99 8.57 -12.38
C GLY A 155 20.33 9.22 -12.00
N PHE A 156 20.31 10.24 -11.14
CA PHE A 156 21.50 10.97 -10.71
C PHE A 156 22.57 10.05 -10.06
N LEU A 157 22.17 9.20 -9.12
CA LEU A 157 23.11 8.31 -8.43
C LEU A 157 23.64 7.20 -9.36
N THR A 158 22.82 6.70 -10.28
CA THR A 158 23.24 5.66 -11.23
C THR A 158 24.25 6.21 -12.23
N GLU A 159 24.08 7.46 -12.68
CA GLU A 159 25.01 8.10 -13.59
C GLU A 159 26.34 8.45 -12.93
N LEU A 160 26.33 8.94 -11.68
CA LEU A 160 27.54 9.41 -11.00
C LEU A 160 28.36 8.32 -10.33
N LEU A 161 27.69 7.28 -9.80
CA LEU A 161 28.36 6.27 -8.98
C LEU A 161 28.20 4.86 -9.58
N SER A 162 27.10 4.24 -9.32
CA SER A 162 26.60 2.97 -9.90
C SER A 162 25.28 2.60 -9.23
N TRP A 163 24.53 1.66 -9.82
CA TRP A 163 23.28 1.19 -9.24
C TRP A 163 23.44 0.53 -7.85
N HIS A 164 24.60 -0.02 -7.51
CA HIS A 164 24.91 -0.60 -6.19
C HIS A 164 24.73 0.43 -5.06
N TRP A 165 25.13 1.68 -5.30
CA TRP A 165 25.01 2.75 -4.31
C TRP A 165 23.57 3.10 -3.95
N LEU A 166 22.63 2.85 -4.85
CA LEU A 166 21.20 3.04 -4.57
C LEU A 166 20.71 2.16 -3.43
N CYS A 167 21.29 0.94 -3.34
CA CYS A 167 21.02 0.03 -2.24
C CYS A 167 21.67 0.52 -0.93
N PHE A 168 22.89 1.04 -0.99
CA PHE A 168 23.64 1.47 0.19
C PHE A 168 23.17 2.82 0.75
N VAL A 169 22.63 3.71 -0.07
CA VAL A 169 22.09 5.02 0.39
C VAL A 169 20.99 4.84 1.44
N SER A 170 20.26 3.75 1.42
CA SER A 170 19.23 3.47 2.42
C SER A 170 19.81 3.19 3.83
N LEU A 171 21.07 2.75 3.95
CA LEU A 171 21.68 2.33 5.22
C LEU A 171 21.80 3.47 6.24
N PRO A 172 22.45 4.62 5.93
CA PRO A 172 22.65 5.67 6.93
C PRO A 172 21.30 6.22 7.44
N PHE A 173 20.32 6.39 6.56
CA PHE A 173 19.01 6.89 6.94
C PHE A 173 18.21 5.86 7.72
N GLY A 174 18.29 4.58 7.33
CA GLY A 174 17.62 3.51 8.06
C GLY A 174 18.21 3.27 9.45
N VAL A 175 19.55 3.33 9.60
CA VAL A 175 20.20 3.27 10.91
C VAL A 175 19.81 4.48 11.77
N ALA A 176 19.75 5.68 11.21
CA ALA A 176 19.25 6.85 11.92
C ALA A 176 17.80 6.67 12.39
N ALA A 177 16.92 6.10 11.55
CA ALA A 177 15.54 5.78 11.91
C ALA A 177 15.47 4.77 13.08
N ILE A 178 16.32 3.72 13.04
CA ILE A 178 16.45 2.75 14.14
C ILE A 178 16.86 3.45 15.43
N CYS A 179 17.92 4.27 15.40
CA CYS A 179 18.42 4.97 16.58
C CYS A 179 17.36 5.91 17.19
N LEU A 180 16.69 6.70 16.34
CA LEU A 180 15.63 7.62 16.78
C LEU A 180 14.47 6.90 17.47
N LEU A 181 14.02 5.78 16.91
CA LEU A 181 12.98 4.98 17.54
C LEU A 181 13.46 4.24 18.78
N ALA A 182 14.67 3.66 18.74
CA ALA A 182 15.24 2.92 19.86
C ALA A 182 15.37 3.80 21.11
N ILE A 183 15.80 5.06 20.92
CA ILE A 183 16.00 6.02 22.01
C ILE A 183 14.67 6.69 22.41
N GLY A 184 13.88 7.14 21.41
CA GLY A 184 12.72 7.99 21.63
C GLY A 184 11.48 7.24 22.10
N TYR A 185 11.22 6.04 21.57
CA TYR A 185 9.98 5.32 21.82
C TYR A 185 10.10 4.36 23.01
N ARG A 186 9.40 4.69 24.09
CA ARG A 186 9.23 3.81 25.26
C ARG A 186 7.86 3.15 25.17
N GLU A 187 7.86 1.85 24.98
CA GLU A 187 6.64 1.06 24.86
C GLU A 187 6.04 0.73 26.22
N ASN A 188 4.76 1.02 26.37
CA ASN A 188 4.02 0.61 27.57
C ASN A 188 3.51 -0.82 27.34
N ARG A 189 4.28 -1.83 27.74
CA ARG A 189 3.95 -3.25 27.57
C ARG A 189 2.78 -3.64 28.47
N ASN A 190 1.57 -3.58 27.98
CA ASN A 190 0.50 -4.41 28.53
C ASN A 190 0.76 -5.85 28.11
N LYS A 191 1.24 -6.66 29.05
CA LYS A 191 1.53 -8.10 28.87
C LYS A 191 0.22 -8.88 28.73
N HIS A 192 -0.50 -8.72 27.65
CA HIS A 192 -1.47 -9.72 27.27
C HIS A 192 -0.73 -10.90 26.62
N LYS A 193 -0.89 -12.10 27.20
CA LYS A 193 -0.45 -13.35 26.57
C LYS A 193 -1.35 -13.63 25.36
N LEU A 194 -1.06 -13.00 24.25
CA LEU A 194 -1.72 -13.30 22.98
C LEU A 194 -1.02 -14.50 22.35
N ILE A 195 -1.78 -15.44 21.84
CA ILE A 195 -1.28 -16.62 21.12
C ILE A 195 -1.15 -16.25 19.64
N ILE A 196 0.00 -16.53 19.04
CA ILE A 196 0.21 -16.33 17.59
C ILE A 196 -0.39 -17.53 16.86
N ASP A 197 -1.28 -17.28 15.91
CA ASP A 197 -1.72 -18.28 14.95
C ASP A 197 -0.69 -18.41 13.82
N TRP A 198 0.40 -19.14 14.10
CA TRP A 198 1.43 -19.41 13.09
C TRP A 198 0.89 -20.18 11.87
N PRO A 199 0.06 -21.22 12.04
CA PRO A 199 -0.53 -21.91 10.91
C PRO A 199 -1.35 -20.99 10.00
N GLY A 200 -2.19 -20.12 10.58
CA GLY A 200 -2.94 -19.12 9.82
C GLY A 200 -2.03 -18.12 9.08
N ALA A 201 -0.95 -17.66 9.74
CA ALA A 201 0.01 -16.75 9.09
C ALA A 201 0.73 -17.42 7.91
N ILE A 202 1.17 -18.66 8.06
CA ILE A 202 1.88 -19.41 7.00
C ILE A 202 0.94 -19.71 5.82
N THR A 203 -0.29 -20.15 6.08
CA THR A 203 -1.27 -20.45 5.02
C THR A 203 -1.70 -19.20 4.27
N LEU A 204 -1.91 -18.07 4.94
CA LEU A 204 -2.21 -16.80 4.29
C LEU A 204 -1.05 -16.34 3.41
N CYS A 205 0.17 -16.31 3.96
CA CYS A 205 1.35 -15.91 3.19
C CYS A 205 1.61 -16.84 2.02
N GLY A 206 1.53 -18.14 2.23
CA GLY A 206 1.68 -19.14 1.17
C GLY A 206 0.65 -18.97 0.07
N SER A 207 -0.62 -18.70 0.42
CA SER A 207 -1.68 -18.41 -0.55
C SER A 207 -1.38 -17.16 -1.37
N VAL A 208 -1.07 -16.05 -0.70
CA VAL A 208 -0.74 -14.77 -1.38
C VAL A 208 0.47 -14.96 -2.29
N ILE A 209 1.51 -15.63 -1.81
CA ILE A 209 2.72 -15.91 -2.59
C ILE A 209 2.38 -16.78 -3.81
N ALA A 210 1.64 -17.87 -3.65
CA ALA A 210 1.30 -18.77 -4.74
C ALA A 210 0.47 -18.07 -5.83
N ILE A 211 -0.55 -17.32 -5.45
CA ILE A 211 -1.40 -16.57 -6.39
C ILE A 211 -0.59 -15.51 -7.14
N LEU A 212 0.22 -14.73 -6.44
CA LEU A 212 1.02 -13.68 -7.06
C LEU A 212 2.15 -14.24 -7.91
N LEU A 213 2.74 -15.39 -7.53
CA LEU A 213 3.68 -16.13 -8.36
C LEU A 213 3.03 -16.59 -9.67
N ALA A 214 1.81 -17.14 -9.61
CA ALA A 214 1.08 -17.55 -10.80
C ALA A 214 0.84 -16.36 -11.74
N LEU A 215 0.46 -15.18 -11.20
CA LEU A 215 0.27 -13.96 -11.99
C LEU A 215 1.58 -13.52 -12.66
N VAL A 216 2.69 -13.49 -11.92
CA VAL A 216 3.99 -13.04 -12.46
C VAL A 216 4.58 -14.04 -13.45
N LEU A 217 4.43 -15.35 -13.20
CA LEU A 217 4.91 -16.41 -14.12
C LEU A 217 4.08 -16.48 -15.41
N GLY A 218 2.78 -16.19 -15.32
CA GLY A 218 1.89 -16.10 -16.48
C GLY A 218 2.32 -15.01 -17.46
N ASP A 219 2.82 -13.89 -16.93
CA ASP A 219 3.34 -12.77 -17.71
C ASP A 219 4.63 -13.13 -18.49
N ALA A 220 5.46 -14.00 -17.93
CA ALA A 220 6.72 -14.37 -18.55
C ALA A 220 6.59 -15.24 -19.83
N GLY A 221 5.40 -15.69 -20.20
CA GLY A 221 5.07 -16.37 -21.47
C GLY A 221 5.76 -17.73 -21.73
N LYS A 222 6.61 -18.19 -20.80
CA LYS A 222 7.45 -19.38 -20.94
C LYS A 222 6.99 -20.61 -20.14
N GLN A 223 5.87 -20.49 -19.43
CA GLN A 223 5.44 -21.52 -18.49
C GLN A 223 4.29 -22.34 -19.07
N THR A 224 4.33 -23.65 -18.79
CA THR A 224 3.27 -24.57 -19.18
C THR A 224 1.97 -24.21 -18.42
N GLU A 225 0.84 -24.16 -19.12
CA GLU A 225 -0.50 -23.87 -18.52
C GLU A 225 -0.78 -24.70 -17.25
N GLY A 226 -0.32 -25.95 -17.21
CA GLY A 226 -0.43 -26.81 -16.04
C GLY A 226 0.31 -26.31 -14.80
N MET A 227 1.46 -25.66 -14.97
CA MET A 227 2.21 -25.08 -13.85
C MET A 227 1.49 -23.86 -13.27
N LEU A 228 0.93 -22.99 -14.12
CA LEU A 228 0.14 -21.85 -13.68
C LEU A 228 -1.13 -22.30 -12.96
N ALA A 229 -1.85 -23.28 -13.52
CA ALA A 229 -3.01 -23.87 -12.87
C ALA A 229 -2.64 -24.51 -11.51
N GLY A 230 -1.45 -25.11 -11.40
CA GLY A 230 -0.91 -25.64 -10.15
C GLY A 230 -0.71 -24.56 -9.07
N PHE A 231 -0.10 -23.43 -9.42
CA PHE A 231 0.08 -22.31 -8.48
C PHE A 231 -1.24 -21.65 -8.09
N TYR A 232 -2.19 -21.43 -9.02
CA TYR A 232 -3.52 -20.94 -8.69
C TYR A 232 -4.28 -21.93 -7.81
N GLY A 233 -4.21 -23.24 -8.11
CA GLY A 233 -4.80 -24.30 -7.30
C GLY A 233 -4.22 -24.35 -5.90
N LEU A 234 -2.88 -24.32 -5.77
CA LEU A 234 -2.21 -24.28 -4.48
C LEU A 234 -2.61 -23.03 -3.68
N GLY A 235 -2.61 -21.88 -4.32
CA GLY A 235 -3.02 -20.62 -3.70
C GLY A 235 -4.47 -20.66 -3.22
N GLY A 236 -5.37 -21.22 -4.03
CA GLY A 236 -6.78 -21.41 -3.66
C GLY A 236 -6.96 -22.39 -2.50
N ILE A 237 -6.24 -23.52 -2.50
CA ILE A 237 -6.26 -24.50 -1.40
C ILE A 237 -5.74 -23.88 -0.10
N LEU A 238 -4.61 -23.18 -0.16
CA LEU A 238 -4.04 -22.51 1.02
C LEU A 238 -4.95 -21.40 1.54
N LEU A 239 -5.62 -20.65 0.67
CA LEU A 239 -6.61 -19.67 1.06
C LEU A 239 -7.83 -20.31 1.73
N GLY A 240 -8.33 -21.40 1.15
CA GLY A 240 -9.43 -22.17 1.74
C GLY A 240 -9.07 -22.73 3.11
N LEU A 241 -7.86 -23.28 3.24
CA LEU A 241 -7.33 -23.78 4.52
C LEU A 241 -7.17 -22.64 5.53
N PHE A 242 -6.64 -21.49 5.12
CA PHE A 242 -6.56 -20.31 5.97
C PHE A 242 -7.94 -19.88 6.46
N LEU A 243 -8.93 -19.73 5.57
CA LEU A 243 -10.28 -19.31 5.94
C LEU A 243 -10.96 -20.32 6.88
N TRP A 244 -10.73 -21.62 6.64
CA TRP A 244 -11.23 -22.68 7.51
C TRP A 244 -10.61 -22.59 8.91
N MET A 245 -9.28 -22.47 9.01
CA MET A 245 -8.57 -22.32 10.29
C MET A 245 -8.97 -21.05 11.03
N GLU A 246 -9.08 -19.93 10.30
CA GLU A 246 -9.47 -18.63 10.83
C GLU A 246 -10.92 -18.66 11.40
N SER A 247 -11.81 -19.43 10.77
CA SER A 247 -13.19 -19.59 11.25
C SER A 247 -13.28 -20.33 12.57
N GLN A 248 -12.30 -21.17 12.92
CA GLN A 248 -12.23 -21.97 14.15
C GLN A 248 -11.25 -21.44 15.18
N GLY A 249 -10.40 -20.47 14.80
CA GLY A 249 -9.31 -19.96 15.61
C GLY A 249 -9.76 -19.17 16.85
N LYS A 250 -9.16 -19.44 18.01
CA LYS A 250 -9.39 -18.68 19.25
C LYS A 250 -8.75 -17.30 19.25
N ALA A 251 -7.78 -17.03 18.35
CA ALA A 251 -7.06 -15.77 18.24
C ALA A 251 -6.80 -15.43 16.74
N PRO A 252 -7.83 -15.17 15.96
CA PRO A 252 -7.74 -15.00 14.51
C PRO A 252 -6.81 -13.85 14.13
N ILE A 253 -6.07 -14.01 13.01
CA ILE A 253 -5.23 -12.97 12.41
C ILE A 253 -6.13 -11.90 11.78
N LEU A 254 -7.14 -12.37 11.03
CA LEU A 254 -8.17 -11.55 10.44
C LEU A 254 -9.51 -11.91 11.08
N PRO A 255 -10.09 -11.07 11.92
CA PRO A 255 -11.38 -11.40 12.54
C PRO A 255 -12.46 -11.43 11.46
N LEU A 256 -12.66 -12.61 10.84
CA LEU A 256 -13.64 -12.83 9.76
C LEU A 256 -15.06 -12.41 10.17
N ALA A 257 -15.33 -12.43 11.49
CA ALA A 257 -16.58 -11.90 12.03
C ALA A 257 -16.85 -10.43 11.64
N LEU A 258 -15.80 -9.63 11.42
CA LEU A 258 -15.94 -8.24 10.97
C LEU A 258 -16.53 -8.16 9.56
N PHE A 259 -16.25 -9.13 8.69
CA PHE A 259 -16.82 -9.18 7.34
C PHE A 259 -18.32 -9.57 7.32
N ARG A 260 -18.84 -10.10 8.41
CA ARG A 260 -20.30 -10.27 8.56
C ARG A 260 -21.04 -8.94 8.63
N HIS A 261 -20.34 -7.88 9.05
CA HIS A 261 -20.93 -6.54 9.05
C HIS A 261 -20.92 -5.98 7.62
N ARG A 262 -22.09 -5.76 7.05
CA ARG A 262 -22.30 -5.33 5.65
C ARG A 262 -21.46 -4.12 5.26
N LEU A 263 -21.32 -3.15 6.17
CA LEU A 263 -20.52 -1.94 5.94
C LEU A 263 -19.02 -2.25 5.80
N VAL A 264 -18.48 -3.13 6.65
CA VAL A 264 -17.06 -3.54 6.60
C VAL A 264 -16.78 -4.32 5.33
N SER A 265 -17.62 -5.30 4.99
CA SER A 265 -17.46 -6.11 3.79
C SER A 265 -17.50 -5.26 2.52
N SER A 266 -18.54 -4.43 2.36
CA SER A 266 -18.67 -3.56 1.19
C SER A 266 -17.52 -2.55 1.08
N ALA A 267 -17.11 -1.91 2.18
CA ALA A 267 -16.01 -0.96 2.18
C ALA A 267 -14.66 -1.63 1.89
N SER A 268 -14.45 -2.87 2.33
CA SER A 268 -13.27 -3.67 2.02
C SER A 268 -13.21 -3.98 0.52
N VAL A 269 -14.30 -4.43 -0.08
CA VAL A 269 -14.39 -4.73 -1.52
C VAL A 269 -14.12 -3.46 -2.34
N VAL A 270 -14.73 -2.34 -1.97
CA VAL A 270 -14.46 -1.04 -2.63
C VAL A 270 -13.00 -0.67 -2.51
N SER A 271 -12.40 -0.78 -1.30
CA SER A 271 -10.99 -0.47 -1.06
C SER A 271 -10.05 -1.33 -1.91
N PHE A 272 -10.35 -2.62 -2.03
CA PHE A 272 -9.59 -3.57 -2.84
C PHE A 272 -9.59 -3.17 -4.32
N PHE A 273 -10.75 -3.02 -4.93
CA PHE A 273 -10.87 -2.73 -6.36
C PHE A 273 -10.32 -1.33 -6.72
N VAL A 274 -10.58 -0.33 -5.89
CA VAL A 274 -10.03 1.01 -6.13
C VAL A 274 -8.51 1.00 -6.02
N SER A 275 -7.95 0.30 -5.04
CA SER A 275 -6.49 0.18 -4.92
C SER A 275 -5.89 -0.54 -6.11
N ALA A 276 -6.54 -1.61 -6.62
CA ALA A 276 -6.10 -2.31 -7.82
C ALA A 276 -6.09 -1.37 -9.03
N GLY A 277 -7.16 -0.62 -9.28
CA GLY A 277 -7.24 0.34 -10.37
C GLY A 277 -6.20 1.46 -10.26
N MET A 278 -6.09 2.09 -9.10
CA MET A 278 -5.17 3.20 -8.88
C MET A 278 -3.70 2.80 -9.05
N PHE A 279 -3.25 1.73 -8.39
CA PHE A 279 -1.86 1.28 -8.47
C PHE A 279 -1.52 0.63 -9.81
N GLY A 280 -2.52 0.15 -10.55
CA GLY A 280 -2.35 -0.24 -11.95
C GLY A 280 -2.17 0.95 -12.89
N ALA A 281 -2.94 2.03 -12.71
CA ALA A 281 -3.00 3.15 -13.66
C ALA A 281 -2.00 4.29 -13.37
N ILE A 282 -1.82 4.70 -12.10
CA ILE A 282 -1.01 5.89 -11.78
C ILE A 282 0.44 5.76 -12.28
N PRO A 283 1.16 4.63 -12.07
CA PRO A 283 2.51 4.47 -12.59
C PRO A 283 2.57 4.33 -14.13
N PHE A 284 1.44 4.07 -14.77
CA PHE A 284 1.38 4.01 -16.23
C PHE A 284 1.53 5.39 -16.88
N VAL A 285 1.03 6.44 -16.24
CA VAL A 285 1.10 7.80 -16.81
C VAL A 285 2.54 8.29 -17.02
N PRO A 286 3.44 8.26 -16.02
CA PRO A 286 4.85 8.58 -16.26
C PRO A 286 5.52 7.69 -17.30
N PHE A 287 5.21 6.40 -17.30
CA PHE A 287 5.73 5.45 -18.26
C PHE A 287 5.30 5.82 -19.69
N PHE A 288 4.01 6.10 -19.91
CA PHE A 288 3.48 6.53 -21.21
C PHE A 288 4.15 7.84 -21.69
N LEU A 289 4.27 8.83 -20.81
CA LEU A 289 4.89 10.12 -21.16
C LEU A 289 6.36 9.96 -21.55
N HIS A 290 7.09 9.07 -20.88
CA HIS A 290 8.49 8.81 -21.20
C HIS A 290 8.65 8.01 -22.48
N GLU A 291 8.01 6.85 -22.58
CA GLU A 291 8.21 5.92 -23.70
C GLU A 291 7.52 6.34 -25.00
N VAL A 292 6.34 6.96 -24.90
CA VAL A 292 5.53 7.29 -26.08
C VAL A 292 5.67 8.75 -26.51
N GLN A 293 5.74 9.68 -25.57
CA GLN A 293 5.88 11.11 -25.89
C GLN A 293 7.35 11.59 -25.84
N GLY A 294 8.31 10.75 -25.42
CA GLY A 294 9.73 11.13 -25.32
C GLY A 294 10.02 12.17 -24.23
N VAL A 295 9.13 12.34 -23.26
CA VAL A 295 9.33 13.28 -22.15
C VAL A 295 10.46 12.78 -21.24
N SER A 296 11.29 13.68 -20.73
CA SER A 296 12.37 13.27 -19.82
C SER A 296 11.84 12.54 -18.59
N PRO A 297 12.56 11.52 -18.05
CA PRO A 297 12.11 10.73 -16.90
C PRO A 297 11.75 11.57 -15.69
N ALA A 298 12.52 12.63 -15.43
CA ALA A 298 12.27 13.54 -14.31
C ALA A 298 10.93 14.29 -14.47
N LEU A 299 10.63 14.79 -15.67
CA LEU A 299 9.40 15.52 -15.94
C LEU A 299 8.19 14.58 -16.00
N ALA A 300 8.35 13.41 -16.59
CA ALA A 300 7.33 12.37 -16.60
C ALA A 300 6.96 11.93 -15.16
N GLY A 301 7.95 11.68 -14.29
CA GLY A 301 7.74 11.40 -12.87
C GLY A 301 7.07 12.56 -12.12
N ALA A 302 7.42 13.82 -12.46
CA ALA A 302 6.82 15.01 -11.85
C ALA A 302 5.32 15.14 -12.15
N MET A 303 4.79 14.49 -13.20
CA MET A 303 3.35 14.47 -13.50
C MET A 303 2.50 13.72 -12.46
N VAL A 304 3.13 13.00 -11.51
CA VAL A 304 2.42 12.44 -10.35
C VAL A 304 2.12 13.50 -9.28
N ILE A 305 2.85 14.63 -9.26
CA ILE A 305 2.67 15.71 -8.27
C ILE A 305 1.24 16.27 -8.26
N PRO A 306 0.65 16.68 -9.43
CA PRO A 306 -0.71 17.17 -9.47
C PRO A 306 -1.72 16.20 -8.86
N TYR A 307 -1.56 14.90 -9.13
CA TYR A 307 -2.39 13.86 -8.53
C TYR A 307 -2.26 13.84 -7.00
N MET A 308 -1.03 13.86 -6.46
CA MET A 308 -0.77 13.81 -5.02
C MET A 308 -1.28 15.06 -4.29
N LEU A 309 -1.12 16.23 -4.89
CA LEU A 309 -1.69 17.46 -4.33
C LEU A 309 -3.22 17.42 -4.30
N ALA A 310 -3.83 16.98 -5.40
CA ALA A 310 -5.27 16.82 -5.49
C ALA A 310 -5.80 15.75 -4.51
N TYR A 311 -5.08 14.64 -4.36
CA TYR A 311 -5.37 13.61 -3.34
C TYR A 311 -5.37 14.21 -1.94
N PHE A 312 -4.40 15.06 -1.61
CA PHE A 312 -4.37 15.75 -0.32
C PHE A 312 -5.58 16.67 -0.13
N VAL A 313 -5.89 17.49 -1.13
CA VAL A 313 -7.05 18.39 -1.09
C VAL A 313 -8.34 17.57 -0.92
N GLY A 314 -8.52 16.50 -1.68
CA GLY A 314 -9.65 15.59 -1.56
C GLY A 314 -9.80 15.00 -0.16
N ASN A 315 -8.68 14.61 0.47
CA ASN A 315 -8.65 14.11 1.85
C ASN A 315 -9.11 15.16 2.87
N VAL A 316 -8.68 16.40 2.72
CA VAL A 316 -9.09 17.51 3.60
C VAL A 316 -10.57 17.85 3.41
N VAL A 317 -11.02 17.90 2.15
CA VAL A 317 -12.42 18.20 1.79
C VAL A 317 -13.37 17.11 2.28
N SER A 318 -12.96 15.84 2.18
CA SER A 318 -13.79 14.72 2.62
C SER A 318 -14.23 14.83 4.08
N ARG A 319 -13.36 15.32 4.96
CA ARG A 319 -13.66 15.49 6.39
C ARG A 319 -14.78 16.50 6.66
N ARG A 320 -14.83 17.58 5.87
CA ARG A 320 -15.89 18.58 5.97
C ARG A 320 -17.20 18.05 5.40
N LEU A 321 -17.12 17.24 4.34
CA LEU A 321 -18.29 16.68 3.69
C LEU A 321 -18.90 15.50 4.46
N MET A 322 -18.08 14.72 5.19
CA MET A 322 -18.57 13.60 6.03
C MET A 322 -19.60 14.01 7.08
N SER A 323 -19.60 15.29 7.51
CA SER A 323 -20.60 15.81 8.45
C SER A 323 -21.96 16.13 7.81
N ARG A 324 -22.04 16.18 6.47
CA ARG A 324 -23.25 16.59 5.73
C ARG A 324 -23.86 15.47 4.88
N PHE A 325 -23.03 14.51 4.45
CA PHE A 325 -23.43 13.44 3.52
C PHE A 325 -23.27 12.05 4.16
N THR A 326 -24.05 11.10 3.65
CA THR A 326 -23.92 9.68 4.04
C THR A 326 -22.64 9.07 3.46
N TYR A 327 -22.08 8.04 4.10
CA TYR A 327 -20.92 7.31 3.58
C TYR A 327 -21.17 6.81 2.15
N ARG A 328 -22.35 6.29 1.86
CA ARG A 328 -22.73 5.80 0.53
C ARG A 328 -22.68 6.90 -0.52
N GLN A 329 -23.25 8.08 -0.25
CA GLN A 329 -23.20 9.22 -1.17
C GLN A 329 -21.77 9.65 -1.46
N MET A 330 -20.95 9.76 -0.41
CA MET A 330 -19.55 10.18 -0.56
C MET A 330 -18.73 9.15 -1.33
N VAL A 331 -18.91 7.85 -1.08
CA VAL A 331 -18.22 6.80 -1.83
C VAL A 331 -18.63 6.81 -3.29
N LEU A 332 -19.93 6.91 -3.60
CA LEU A 332 -20.41 6.96 -4.98
C LEU A 332 -19.90 8.19 -5.73
N THR A 333 -19.95 9.38 -5.13
CA THR A 333 -19.42 10.60 -5.76
C THR A 333 -17.91 10.51 -5.98
N SER A 334 -17.16 9.98 -5.01
CA SER A 334 -15.72 9.76 -5.16
C SER A 334 -15.40 8.79 -6.30
N LEU A 335 -16.13 7.67 -6.41
CA LEU A 335 -15.95 6.69 -7.48
C LEU A 335 -16.28 7.26 -8.86
N LEU A 336 -17.31 8.10 -8.95
CA LEU A 336 -17.64 8.80 -10.19
C LEU A 336 -16.50 9.75 -10.61
N ILE A 337 -15.96 10.54 -9.67
CA ILE A 337 -14.84 11.45 -9.94
C ILE A 337 -13.59 10.63 -10.37
N ILE A 338 -13.30 9.50 -9.70
CA ILE A 338 -12.21 8.59 -10.09
C ILE A 338 -12.45 8.07 -11.50
N GLY A 339 -13.66 7.59 -11.80
CA GLY A 339 -14.04 7.07 -13.12
C GLY A 339 -13.88 8.12 -14.23
N VAL A 340 -14.34 9.36 -13.98
CA VAL A 340 -14.13 10.48 -14.90
C VAL A 340 -12.64 10.78 -15.10
N GLY A 341 -11.85 10.84 -14.00
CA GLY A 341 -10.42 11.10 -14.08
C GLY A 341 -9.66 10.06 -14.89
N PHE A 342 -9.93 8.78 -14.67
CA PHE A 342 -9.31 7.70 -15.45
C PHE A 342 -9.89 7.61 -16.86
N GLY A 343 -11.15 7.96 -17.08
CA GLY A 343 -11.75 8.09 -18.40
C GLY A 343 -11.07 9.18 -19.24
N LEU A 344 -10.76 10.31 -18.65
CA LEU A 344 -9.99 11.36 -19.29
C LEU A 344 -8.53 10.90 -19.56
N LEU A 345 -7.91 10.21 -18.63
CA LEU A 345 -6.57 9.64 -18.81
C LEU A 345 -6.52 8.57 -19.90
N SER A 346 -7.62 7.86 -20.18
CA SER A 346 -7.67 6.92 -21.31
C SER A 346 -7.63 7.59 -22.67
N MET A 347 -7.93 8.89 -22.74
CA MET A 347 -7.94 9.67 -23.98
C MET A 347 -6.59 10.32 -24.31
N ILE A 348 -5.57 10.19 -23.43
CA ILE A 348 -4.24 10.76 -23.71
C ILE A 348 -3.60 10.10 -24.93
N ASP A 349 -3.02 10.93 -25.79
CA ASP A 349 -2.34 10.53 -27.02
C ASP A 349 -0.96 11.18 -27.12
N THR A 350 -0.27 10.98 -28.23
CA THR A 350 1.06 11.55 -28.49
C THR A 350 1.07 13.07 -28.58
N GLN A 351 -0.09 13.69 -28.84
CA GLN A 351 -0.22 15.15 -28.97
C GLN A 351 -0.79 15.81 -27.71
N THR A 352 -1.19 15.03 -26.72
CA THR A 352 -1.78 15.57 -25.49
C THR A 352 -0.75 16.35 -24.69
N THR A 353 -1.07 17.62 -24.38
CA THR A 353 -0.16 18.48 -23.63
C THR A 353 0.01 18.02 -22.16
N LEU A 354 1.19 18.27 -21.59
CA LEU A 354 1.45 17.96 -20.18
C LEU A 354 0.46 18.66 -19.23
N GLN A 355 -0.02 19.85 -19.56
CA GLN A 355 -1.04 20.56 -18.78
C GLN A 355 -2.37 19.81 -18.77
N THR A 356 -2.77 19.23 -19.89
CA THR A 356 -3.98 18.41 -20.00
C THR A 356 -3.85 17.16 -19.16
N VAL A 357 -2.70 16.46 -19.24
CA VAL A 357 -2.42 15.28 -18.41
C VAL A 357 -2.46 15.63 -16.92
N ALA A 358 -1.83 16.75 -16.51
CA ALA A 358 -1.87 17.24 -15.15
C ALA A 358 -3.31 17.51 -14.66
N THR A 359 -4.16 18.08 -15.50
CA THR A 359 -5.57 18.33 -15.18
C THR A 359 -6.32 17.02 -14.96
N TYR A 360 -6.11 16.01 -15.81
CA TYR A 360 -6.73 14.70 -15.66
C TYR A 360 -6.26 13.98 -14.39
N MET A 361 -4.97 14.10 -14.06
CA MET A 361 -4.39 13.60 -12.82
C MET A 361 -4.98 14.29 -11.58
N ILE A 362 -5.27 15.61 -11.65
CA ILE A 362 -5.94 16.34 -10.57
C ILE A 362 -7.34 15.76 -10.33
N VAL A 363 -8.13 15.54 -11.39
CA VAL A 363 -9.49 14.98 -11.25
C VAL A 363 -9.44 13.61 -10.59
N ALA A 364 -8.58 12.71 -11.07
CA ALA A 364 -8.42 11.38 -10.49
C ALA A 364 -7.96 11.43 -9.02
N GLY A 365 -7.01 12.34 -8.72
CA GLY A 365 -6.47 12.53 -7.37
C GLY A 365 -7.51 13.06 -6.37
N LEU A 366 -8.36 14.00 -6.76
CA LEU A 366 -9.45 14.51 -5.91
C LEU A 366 -10.40 13.40 -5.50
N GLY A 367 -10.86 12.58 -6.44
CA GLY A 367 -11.75 11.45 -6.16
C GLY A 367 -11.12 10.43 -5.23
N ALA A 368 -9.87 10.05 -5.49
CA ALA A 368 -9.14 9.08 -4.69
C ALA A 368 -8.85 9.59 -3.26
N GLY A 369 -8.48 10.87 -3.14
CA GLY A 369 -8.23 11.52 -1.86
C GLY A 369 -9.49 11.64 -1.00
N GLN A 370 -10.65 11.86 -1.62
CA GLN A 370 -11.94 11.89 -0.92
C GLN A 370 -12.35 10.47 -0.45
N LEU A 371 -12.12 9.44 -1.24
CA LEU A 371 -12.62 8.10 -0.99
C LEU A 371 -11.97 7.41 0.22
N MET A 372 -10.64 7.46 0.32
CA MET A 372 -9.90 6.65 1.31
C MET A 372 -10.23 7.00 2.77
N PRO A 373 -10.32 8.28 3.19
CA PRO A 373 -10.75 8.62 4.55
C PRO A 373 -12.18 8.18 4.85
N VAL A 374 -13.08 8.27 3.86
CA VAL A 374 -14.48 7.87 4.01
C VAL A 374 -14.59 6.37 4.27
N LEU A 375 -13.91 5.54 3.47
CA LEU A 375 -13.88 4.09 3.67
C LEU A 375 -13.29 3.71 5.03
N LYS A 376 -12.16 4.33 5.40
CA LYS A 376 -11.52 4.11 6.70
C LYS A 376 -12.46 4.45 7.85
N THR A 377 -13.11 5.60 7.82
CA THR A 377 -14.02 6.04 8.88
C THR A 377 -15.27 5.18 8.94
N ALA A 378 -15.85 4.82 7.78
CA ALA A 378 -16.99 3.94 7.69
C ALA A 378 -16.72 2.56 8.30
N MET A 379 -15.56 1.97 7.99
CA MET A 379 -15.18 0.69 8.59
C MET A 379 -14.91 0.82 10.09
N GLN A 380 -14.22 1.89 10.52
CA GLN A 380 -13.94 2.13 11.95
C GLN A 380 -15.22 2.29 12.78
N SER A 381 -16.24 2.94 12.24
CA SER A 381 -17.53 3.13 12.93
C SER A 381 -18.30 1.82 13.14
N ALA A 382 -18.05 0.80 12.31
CA ALA A 382 -18.67 -0.50 12.37
C ALA A 382 -17.92 -1.51 13.27
N VAL A 383 -16.68 -1.20 13.66
CA VAL A 383 -15.83 -2.09 14.44
C VAL A 383 -15.92 -1.75 15.91
N SER A 384 -16.19 -2.75 16.76
CA SER A 384 -16.21 -2.59 18.21
C SER A 384 -14.86 -2.16 18.77
N LYS A 385 -14.84 -1.48 19.92
CA LYS A 385 -13.61 -1.03 20.60
C LYS A 385 -12.61 -2.18 20.86
N GLN A 386 -13.10 -3.41 21.03
CA GLN A 386 -12.26 -4.60 21.27
C GLN A 386 -11.39 -4.99 20.06
N HIS A 387 -11.86 -4.70 18.83
CA HIS A 387 -11.17 -5.02 17.57
C HIS A 387 -10.50 -3.80 16.92
N SER A 388 -10.45 -2.67 17.62
CA SER A 388 -9.89 -1.42 17.09
C SER A 388 -8.38 -1.52 16.77
N GLY A 389 -7.63 -2.40 17.43
CA GLY A 389 -6.20 -2.65 17.20
C GLY A 389 -5.92 -3.41 15.90
N SER A 390 -6.74 -4.40 15.55
CA SER A 390 -6.57 -5.21 14.32
C SER A 390 -7.14 -4.54 13.06
N PHE A 391 -7.96 -3.50 13.21
CA PHE A 391 -8.58 -2.80 12.10
C PHE A 391 -7.59 -2.16 11.11
N PRO A 392 -6.54 -1.41 11.54
CA PRO A 392 -5.58 -0.82 10.61
C PRO A 392 -4.85 -1.86 9.76
N SER A 393 -4.54 -3.00 10.35
CA SER A 393 -3.88 -4.12 9.66
C SER A 393 -4.80 -4.74 8.61
N LEU A 394 -6.08 -4.96 8.94
CA LEU A 394 -7.09 -5.46 8.00
C LEU A 394 -7.28 -4.52 6.81
N PHE A 395 -7.49 -3.23 7.07
CA PHE A 395 -7.66 -2.23 6.02
C PHE A 395 -6.41 -2.11 5.13
N GLY A 396 -5.23 -2.12 5.75
CA GLY A 396 -3.94 -2.11 5.07
C GLY A 396 -3.73 -3.34 4.19
N LEU A 397 -4.06 -4.54 4.69
CA LEU A 397 -3.96 -5.79 3.96
C LEU A 397 -4.84 -5.78 2.71
N VAL A 398 -6.14 -5.50 2.86
CA VAL A 398 -7.11 -5.48 1.74
C VAL A 398 -6.65 -4.51 0.65
N ARG A 399 -6.20 -3.31 1.04
CA ARG A 399 -5.67 -2.31 0.13
C ARG A 399 -4.40 -2.77 -0.56
N SER A 400 -3.48 -3.39 0.17
CA SER A 400 -2.20 -3.88 -0.36
C SER A 400 -2.41 -5.04 -1.34
N MET A 401 -3.30 -5.97 -1.03
CA MET A 401 -3.68 -7.04 -1.96
C MET A 401 -4.24 -6.48 -3.27
N GLY A 402 -5.16 -5.52 -3.19
CA GLY A 402 -5.68 -4.83 -4.37
C GLY A 402 -4.56 -4.18 -5.19
N SER A 403 -3.70 -3.39 -4.56
CA SER A 403 -2.61 -2.70 -5.24
C SER A 403 -1.62 -3.67 -5.92
N THR A 404 -1.29 -4.78 -5.27
CA THR A 404 -0.38 -5.78 -5.83
C THR A 404 -1.00 -6.46 -7.06
N ILE A 405 -2.27 -6.84 -6.99
CA ILE A 405 -3.01 -7.41 -8.13
C ILE A 405 -3.08 -6.40 -9.29
N GLY A 406 -3.38 -5.13 -8.99
CA GLY A 406 -3.44 -4.09 -10.02
C GLY A 406 -2.11 -3.88 -10.75
N VAL A 407 -1.00 -3.87 -10.01
CA VAL A 407 0.35 -3.77 -10.61
C VAL A 407 0.69 -5.02 -11.43
N SER A 408 0.38 -6.22 -10.92
CA SER A 408 0.68 -7.47 -11.63
C SER A 408 -0.15 -7.63 -12.91
N LEU A 409 -1.45 -7.31 -12.87
CA LEU A 409 -2.30 -7.34 -14.07
C LEU A 409 -1.86 -6.31 -15.11
N ARG A 410 -1.31 -5.18 -14.71
CA ARG A 410 -0.71 -4.22 -15.63
C ARG A 410 0.52 -4.81 -16.35
N GLY A 411 1.36 -5.57 -15.63
CA GLY A 411 2.50 -6.26 -16.23
C GLY A 411 2.07 -7.18 -17.38
N LEU A 412 0.96 -7.90 -17.22
CA LEU A 412 0.36 -8.75 -18.26
C LEU A 412 -0.09 -7.97 -19.51
N LEU A 413 -0.49 -6.71 -19.36
CA LEU A 413 -1.00 -5.88 -20.46
C LEU A 413 0.12 -5.12 -21.22
N ILE A 414 1.31 -5.02 -20.63
CA ILE A 414 2.49 -4.42 -21.27
C ILE A 414 3.34 -5.56 -21.86
N TYR A 415 2.84 -6.16 -22.92
CA TYR A 415 3.58 -7.19 -23.67
C TYR A 415 4.49 -6.53 -24.69
N VAL A 416 5.78 -6.86 -24.66
CA VAL A 416 6.75 -6.46 -25.68
C VAL A 416 6.52 -7.35 -26.90
N GLN A 417 6.01 -6.78 -27.98
CA GLN A 417 5.94 -7.50 -29.26
C GLN A 417 7.35 -7.81 -29.78
N PRO A 418 7.54 -8.92 -30.53
CA PRO A 418 8.85 -9.32 -31.04
C PRO A 418 9.56 -8.28 -31.92
N ASP A 419 8.84 -7.31 -32.47
CA ASP A 419 9.34 -6.27 -33.39
C ASP A 419 9.88 -5.01 -32.70
N HIS A 420 10.16 -5.06 -31.37
CA HIS A 420 10.59 -3.89 -30.60
C HIS A 420 9.63 -2.67 -30.63
N SER A 421 8.47 -2.75 -31.29
CA SER A 421 7.41 -1.77 -31.11
C SER A 421 6.69 -2.11 -29.81
N LEU A 422 6.79 -1.23 -28.83
CA LEU A 422 5.97 -1.29 -27.62
C LEU A 422 4.50 -1.12 -28.05
N GLY A 423 3.86 -2.23 -28.38
CA GLY A 423 2.42 -2.31 -28.58
C GLY A 423 1.73 -2.13 -27.22
N ILE A 424 1.81 -0.91 -26.69
CA ILE A 424 1.06 -0.56 -25.50
C ILE A 424 -0.37 -0.34 -25.99
N GLU A 425 -1.19 -1.38 -25.86
CA GLU A 425 -2.62 -1.22 -26.02
C GLU A 425 -3.13 -0.42 -24.81
N ARG A 426 -2.93 0.90 -24.91
CA ARG A 426 -3.42 1.92 -23.96
C ARG A 426 -4.85 1.61 -23.51
N GLU A 427 -5.68 1.19 -24.44
CA GLU A 427 -7.07 0.83 -24.20
C GLU A 427 -7.24 -0.29 -23.20
N GLN A 428 -6.35 -1.29 -23.18
CA GLN A 428 -6.45 -2.42 -22.25
C GLN A 428 -6.17 -2.02 -20.79
N VAL A 429 -5.17 -1.16 -20.56
CA VAL A 429 -4.85 -0.70 -19.18
C VAL A 429 -6.02 0.07 -18.59
N PHE A 430 -6.61 0.99 -19.36
CA PHE A 430 -7.73 1.79 -18.87
C PHE A 430 -9.04 1.00 -18.82
N THR A 431 -9.25 0.04 -19.71
CA THR A 431 -10.39 -0.90 -19.64
C THR A 431 -10.35 -1.70 -18.34
N LEU A 432 -9.18 -2.17 -17.94
CA LEU A 432 -9.00 -2.84 -16.65
C LEU A 432 -9.35 -1.92 -15.47
N VAL A 433 -8.92 -0.66 -15.52
CA VAL A 433 -9.26 0.33 -14.49
C VAL A 433 -10.76 0.59 -14.43
N PHE A 434 -11.42 0.73 -15.59
CA PHE A 434 -12.88 0.86 -15.64
C PHE A 434 -13.59 -0.35 -15.05
N PHE A 435 -13.12 -1.56 -15.36
CA PHE A 435 -13.65 -2.77 -14.74
C PHE A 435 -13.56 -2.69 -13.22
N PHE A 436 -12.41 -2.30 -12.66
CA PHE A 436 -12.26 -2.16 -11.21
C PHE A 436 -13.14 -1.06 -10.62
N VAL A 437 -13.31 0.06 -11.30
CA VAL A 437 -14.22 1.14 -10.86
C VAL A 437 -15.67 0.67 -10.89
N ILE A 438 -16.10 -0.07 -11.90
CA ILE A 438 -17.46 -0.64 -11.97
C ILE A 438 -17.68 -1.63 -10.82
N MET A 439 -16.74 -2.53 -10.58
CA MET A 439 -16.82 -3.48 -9.45
C MET A 439 -16.89 -2.77 -8.10
N ALA A 440 -16.12 -1.69 -7.94
CA ALA A 440 -16.19 -0.84 -6.75
C ALA A 440 -17.54 -0.11 -6.63
N LEU A 441 -18.12 0.38 -7.73
CA LEU A 441 -19.44 1.00 -7.76
C LEU A 441 -20.54 0.00 -7.36
N LEU A 442 -20.49 -1.20 -7.92
CA LEU A 442 -21.43 -2.26 -7.56
C LEU A 442 -21.33 -2.60 -6.06
N ALA A 443 -20.13 -2.73 -5.52
CA ALA A 443 -19.92 -2.96 -4.09
C ALA A 443 -20.41 -1.77 -3.23
N ALA A 444 -20.25 -0.54 -3.71
CA ALA A 444 -20.69 0.66 -3.01
C ALA A 444 -22.22 0.77 -2.91
N LEU A 445 -22.98 0.15 -3.82
CA LEU A 445 -24.45 0.09 -3.72
C LEU A 445 -24.91 -0.69 -2.47
N PHE A 446 -24.10 -1.60 -1.98
CA PHE A 446 -24.38 -2.37 -0.77
C PHE A 446 -23.95 -1.64 0.52
N LEU A 447 -23.27 -0.50 0.45
CA LEU A 447 -23.01 0.35 1.61
C LEU A 447 -24.33 0.86 2.19
N GLY A 448 -24.52 0.68 3.48
CA GLY A 448 -25.69 1.20 4.19
C GLY A 448 -25.75 2.73 4.15
N LYS A 449 -26.94 3.31 4.38
CA LYS A 449 -27.18 4.76 4.47
C LYS A 449 -26.70 5.37 5.81
N ALA A 450 -25.77 4.72 6.52
CA ALA A 450 -25.28 5.22 7.79
C ALA A 450 -24.61 6.60 7.62
N GLN A 451 -25.02 7.54 8.45
CA GLN A 451 -24.35 8.85 8.63
C GLN A 451 -23.40 8.73 9.81
N LEU A 452 -22.37 9.58 9.84
CA LEU A 452 -21.64 9.86 11.07
C LEU A 452 -22.64 10.48 12.06
N VAL A 453 -23.12 9.64 12.97
CA VAL A 453 -23.79 10.18 14.16
C VAL A 453 -22.70 10.98 14.88
N ARG A 454 -22.82 12.31 14.86
CA ARG A 454 -22.11 13.14 15.84
C ARG A 454 -22.45 12.54 17.18
N GLY A 455 -21.45 11.95 17.84
CA GLY A 455 -21.61 11.45 19.18
C GLY A 455 -22.05 12.59 20.06
N ASP A 456 -23.33 12.75 20.22
CA ASP A 456 -23.91 13.47 21.34
C ASP A 456 -23.52 12.67 22.56
N SER A 457 -22.44 13.12 23.20
CA SER A 457 -22.00 12.61 24.51
C SER A 457 -23.13 12.64 25.53
N SER A 458 -24.16 13.45 25.29
CA SER A 458 -25.40 13.53 26.08
C SER A 458 -26.31 12.31 25.91
N GLU A 459 -26.43 11.72 24.71
CA GLU A 459 -27.27 10.53 24.48
C GLU A 459 -26.65 9.24 25.03
N LEU A 460 -25.31 9.10 24.92
CA LEU A 460 -24.59 8.00 25.54
C LEU A 460 -24.60 8.06 27.08
N GLN A 461 -24.55 9.25 27.68
CA GLN A 461 -24.71 9.44 29.11
C GLN A 461 -26.13 9.17 29.56
N SER A 462 -27.15 9.54 28.79
CA SER A 462 -28.55 9.24 29.11
C SER A 462 -28.89 7.75 28.99
N LEU A 463 -28.29 7.01 28.06
CA LEU A 463 -28.43 5.55 27.92
C LEU A 463 -27.66 4.79 29.00
N GLN A 464 -26.50 5.29 29.42
CA GLN A 464 -25.76 4.74 30.57
C GLN A 464 -26.48 5.01 31.89
N ALA A 465 -27.06 6.19 32.08
CA ALA A 465 -27.87 6.52 33.25
C ALA A 465 -29.16 5.68 33.33
N ARG A 466 -29.79 5.35 32.21
CA ARG A 466 -30.95 4.43 32.19
C ARG A 466 -30.59 2.98 32.47
N ARG A 467 -29.38 2.51 32.12
CA ARG A 467 -28.91 1.15 32.45
C ARG A 467 -28.42 0.98 33.88
N SER A 468 -28.06 2.06 34.57
CA SER A 468 -27.68 2.03 35.99
C SER A 468 -28.89 2.15 36.93
N LEU A 469 -30.09 2.34 36.42
CA LEU A 469 -31.36 2.41 37.16
C LEU A 469 -32.23 1.15 36.94
N GLN A 470 -31.77 0.16 36.22
CA GLN A 470 -32.28 -1.20 36.13
C GLN A 470 -31.33 -2.23 36.77
#